data_a36d52e8a2c010eba5c71bd18fcf0d8a
#
_entry.id   a36d52e8a2c010eba5c71bd18fcf0d8a
#
_cell.length_a   1.000
_cell.length_b   1.000
_cell.length_c   1.000
_cell.angle_alpha   90.00
_cell.angle_beta   90.00
_cell.angle_gamma   90.00
#
_symmetry.space_group_name_H-M   'P 1'
#
loop_
_entity.id
_entity.type
_entity.pdbx_description
1 polymer ?
#
loop_
_entity_poly.entity_id
_entity_poly.type
_entity_poly.pdbx_seq_one_letter_code
_entity_poly.pdbx_strand_id
1 'polypeptide(L)'
;SIPTMQAPIVPEPIVQSDAIDGVRHEVSCDTATMNYRHSFHAGNFADVLKHVTLLGLIEAMQRKDKGFLLLDTHAGRGGYLLESSEAQRTGECEGGVCRVVDLRPLEQQPKRQQLDAAPLLRSYIDAVRAFNRTTHGDPHALRAYPGSPLLVAQRLRAQDRLHACELQPAEAKALGEALVPFSNARAECRDGYAAVKALL
;
A
#
# COMPACT_ATOMS: atom_id res chain seq x y z
N SER A 1 -2.33 28.94 -0.85
CA SER A 1 -1.99 28.16 -2.05
C SER A 1 -1.63 26.77 -1.60
N ILE A 2 -2.48 25.80 -1.91
CA ILE A 2 -2.27 24.37 -1.62
C ILE A 2 -1.28 23.85 -2.68
N PRO A 3 -0.15 23.22 -2.31
CA PRO A 3 0.74 22.65 -3.30
C PRO A 3 0.02 21.50 -4.03
N THR A 4 0.06 21.56 -5.35
CA THR A 4 -0.43 20.49 -6.21
C THR A 4 0.44 19.25 -5.98
N MET A 5 -0.08 18.26 -5.27
CA MET A 5 0.61 16.98 -5.08
C MET A 5 0.72 16.27 -6.43
N GLN A 6 1.96 16.02 -6.87
CA GLN A 6 2.21 15.09 -7.96
C GLN A 6 1.77 13.67 -7.54
N ALA A 7 1.10 12.98 -8.46
CA ALA A 7 0.59 11.65 -8.24
C ALA A 7 1.73 10.65 -7.92
N PRO A 8 1.55 9.75 -6.95
CA PRO A 8 2.46 8.64 -6.77
C PRO A 8 2.41 7.73 -8.01
N ILE A 9 3.58 7.47 -8.59
CA ILE A 9 3.74 6.57 -9.73
C ILE A 9 3.56 5.14 -9.21
N VAL A 10 2.56 4.43 -9.72
CA VAL A 10 2.50 2.98 -9.56
C VAL A 10 3.41 2.39 -10.64
N PRO A 11 4.52 1.72 -10.28
CA PRO A 11 5.38 1.12 -11.28
C PRO A 11 4.61 0.04 -12.05
N GLU A 12 4.71 0.09 -13.38
CA GLU A 12 4.16 -0.95 -14.26
C GLU A 12 4.79 -2.32 -13.94
N PRO A 13 4.06 -3.42 -14.15
CA PRO A 13 4.62 -4.75 -13.98
C PRO A 13 5.80 -4.91 -14.94
N ILE A 14 6.97 -5.23 -14.39
CA ILE A 14 8.16 -5.54 -15.18
C ILE A 14 7.85 -6.79 -15.99
N VAL A 15 7.71 -6.63 -17.31
CA VAL A 15 7.71 -7.74 -18.25
C VAL A 15 9.13 -8.30 -18.24
N GLN A 16 9.30 -9.52 -17.73
CA GLN A 16 10.57 -10.22 -17.81
C GLN A 16 10.90 -10.48 -19.29
N SER A 17 11.93 -9.81 -19.81
CA SER A 17 12.61 -10.22 -21.03
C SER A 17 13.59 -11.32 -20.66
N ASP A 18 13.41 -12.49 -21.27
CA ASP A 18 14.33 -13.62 -21.16
C ASP A 18 15.70 -13.31 -21.76
N ALA A 19 16.70 -13.92 -21.13
CA ALA A 19 18.07 -14.21 -21.59
C ALA A 19 19.14 -13.12 -21.50
N ILE A 20 20.12 -13.36 -20.64
CA ILE A 20 21.52 -13.64 -21.02
C ILE A 20 22.21 -14.49 -19.94
N ASP A 21 23.05 -15.35 -20.44
CA ASP A 21 23.85 -16.42 -19.84
C ASP A 21 24.89 -16.02 -18.78
N GLY A 22 25.12 -16.95 -17.85
CA GLY A 22 26.46 -17.29 -17.35
C GLY A 22 26.95 -16.54 -16.12
N VAL A 23 26.77 -17.11 -14.92
CA VAL A 23 27.81 -17.59 -13.99
C VAL A 23 27.14 -18.31 -12.83
N ARG A 24 27.44 -19.60 -12.69
CA ARG A 24 26.98 -20.43 -11.57
C ARG A 24 27.81 -20.12 -10.32
N HIS A 25 27.13 -19.79 -9.24
CA HIS A 25 27.53 -20.15 -7.90
C HIS A 25 26.38 -20.90 -7.25
N GLU A 26 26.52 -22.22 -7.18
CA GLU A 26 25.63 -23.08 -6.42
C GLU A 26 25.80 -22.76 -4.93
N VAL A 27 24.76 -22.17 -4.33
CA VAL A 27 24.49 -22.32 -2.92
C VAL A 27 23.13 -22.99 -2.85
N SER A 28 23.17 -24.32 -2.75
CA SER A 28 22.03 -25.14 -2.41
C SER A 28 21.57 -24.77 -1.00
N CYS A 29 20.42 -24.10 -0.91
CA CYS A 29 19.62 -24.09 0.29
C CYS A 29 18.18 -24.43 -0.14
N ASP A 30 17.90 -25.73 -0.17
CA ASP A 30 16.55 -26.27 -0.28
C ASP A 30 15.76 -25.94 1.00
N THR A 31 15.22 -24.72 1.06
CA THR A 31 14.03 -24.44 1.82
C THR A 31 13.03 -23.90 0.82
N ALA A 32 11.98 -24.67 0.56
CA ALA A 32 10.78 -24.21 -0.15
C ALA A 32 10.16 -23.07 0.67
N THR A 33 10.75 -21.89 0.58
CA THR A 33 10.17 -20.66 1.07
C THR A 33 8.95 -20.40 0.20
N MET A 34 7.76 -20.61 0.74
CA MET A 34 6.53 -20.12 0.13
C MET A 34 6.75 -18.63 -0.17
N ASN A 35 6.86 -18.31 -1.45
CA ASN A 35 7.12 -16.95 -1.92
C ASN A 35 5.79 -16.19 -1.82
N TYR A 36 5.43 -15.73 -0.60
CA TYR A 36 4.24 -14.93 -0.38
C TYR A 36 4.37 -13.63 -1.18
N ARG A 37 3.48 -13.43 -2.13
CA ARG A 37 3.36 -12.17 -2.88
C ARG A 37 2.03 -11.52 -2.55
N HIS A 38 2.08 -10.37 -1.90
CA HIS A 38 0.88 -9.67 -1.48
C HIS A 38 -0.01 -9.23 -2.66
N SER A 39 0.53 -9.09 -3.87
CA SER A 39 -0.21 -8.79 -5.09
C SER A 39 -1.37 -9.76 -5.37
N PHE A 40 -1.29 -11.01 -4.92
CA PHE A 40 -2.39 -11.97 -5.03
C PHE A 40 -3.55 -11.69 -4.05
N HIS A 41 -3.29 -10.98 -2.97
CA HIS A 41 -4.20 -10.80 -1.82
C HIS A 41 -4.60 -9.34 -1.60
N ALA A 42 -4.07 -8.43 -2.42
CA ALA A 42 -4.25 -7.00 -2.25
C ALA A 42 -5.72 -6.59 -2.22
N GLY A 43 -6.10 -5.82 -1.22
CA GLY A 43 -7.46 -5.34 -1.04
C GLY A 43 -8.45 -6.36 -0.51
N ASN A 44 -8.02 -7.51 0.00
CA ASN A 44 -8.92 -8.47 0.65
C ASN A 44 -9.51 -7.91 1.96
N PHE A 45 -10.43 -8.65 2.59
CA PHE A 45 -11.09 -8.19 3.83
C PHE A 45 -10.11 -7.94 4.98
N ALA A 46 -9.01 -8.71 5.06
CA ALA A 46 -7.99 -8.54 6.10
C ALA A 46 -7.21 -7.23 5.88
N ASP A 47 -6.93 -6.87 4.64
CA ASP A 47 -6.34 -5.57 4.31
C ASP A 47 -7.27 -4.42 4.70
N VAL A 48 -8.55 -4.51 4.40
CA VAL A 48 -9.54 -3.50 4.83
C VAL A 48 -9.49 -3.32 6.33
N LEU A 49 -9.55 -4.42 7.10
CA LEU A 49 -9.52 -4.36 8.56
C LEU A 49 -8.20 -3.76 9.08
N LYS A 50 -7.07 -4.25 8.59
CA LYS A 50 -5.74 -3.74 8.97
C LYS A 50 -5.60 -2.25 8.69
N HIS A 51 -5.98 -1.82 7.50
CA HIS A 51 -5.77 -0.44 7.06
C HIS A 51 -6.72 0.55 7.75
N VAL A 52 -7.97 0.17 7.99
CA VAL A 52 -8.89 0.98 8.82
C VAL A 52 -8.33 1.14 10.23
N THR A 53 -7.86 0.04 10.84
CA THR A 53 -7.25 0.07 12.18
C THR A 53 -5.98 0.93 12.19
N LEU A 54 -5.10 0.77 11.19
CA LEU A 54 -3.86 1.54 11.05
C LEU A 54 -4.15 3.05 10.98
N LEU A 55 -5.13 3.48 10.17
CA LEU A 55 -5.51 4.88 10.08
C LEU A 55 -6.04 5.42 11.42
N GLY A 56 -6.82 4.62 12.15
CA GLY A 56 -7.27 4.97 13.49
C GLY A 56 -6.14 5.13 14.50
N LEU A 57 -5.12 4.26 14.43
CA LEU A 57 -3.92 4.37 15.27
C LEU A 57 -3.12 5.64 14.95
N ILE A 58 -2.92 5.95 13.67
CA ILE A 58 -2.24 7.17 13.24
C ILE A 58 -2.99 8.40 13.77
N GLU A 59 -4.30 8.45 13.58
CA GLU A 59 -5.14 9.54 14.07
C GLU A 59 -5.03 9.70 15.59
N ALA A 60 -5.04 8.60 16.34
CA ALA A 60 -4.88 8.62 17.79
C ALA A 60 -3.49 9.12 18.21
N MET A 61 -2.42 8.71 17.52
CA MET A 61 -1.05 9.18 17.75
C MET A 61 -0.91 10.68 17.47
N GLN A 62 -1.60 11.16 16.44
CA GLN A 62 -1.57 12.56 16.00
C GLN A 62 -2.35 13.53 16.91
N ARG A 63 -3.10 13.04 17.88
CA ARG A 63 -3.70 13.89 18.93
C ARG A 63 -2.65 14.58 19.80
N LYS A 64 -1.42 14.07 19.82
CA LYS A 64 -0.27 14.70 20.50
C LYS A 64 0.55 15.49 19.50
N ASP A 65 1.09 16.62 19.92
CA ASP A 65 1.94 17.47 19.06
C ASP A 65 3.31 16.84 18.78
N LYS A 66 3.78 15.95 19.68
CA LYS A 66 5.05 15.25 19.47
C LYS A 66 4.97 14.34 18.27
N GLY A 67 5.98 14.42 17.38
CA GLY A 67 6.13 13.50 16.24
C GLY A 67 6.39 12.06 16.67
N PHE A 68 6.08 11.12 15.80
CA PHE A 68 6.38 9.70 15.98
C PHE A 68 7.12 9.12 14.77
N LEU A 69 7.79 8.01 15.02
CA LEU A 69 8.32 7.12 13.97
C LEU A 69 7.40 5.90 13.86
N LEU A 70 6.88 5.65 12.66
CA LEU A 70 6.21 4.40 12.32
C LEU A 70 7.20 3.51 11.59
N LEU A 71 7.37 2.29 12.07
CA LEU A 71 8.15 1.25 11.40
C LEU A 71 7.18 0.23 10.79
N ASP A 72 7.16 0.13 9.45
CA ASP A 72 6.47 -0.93 8.73
C ASP A 72 7.49 -2.03 8.40
N THR A 73 7.37 -3.18 9.05
CA THR A 73 8.34 -4.27 8.96
C THR A 73 8.14 -5.18 7.74
N HIS A 74 6.97 -5.11 7.09
CA HIS A 74 6.59 -5.93 5.94
C HIS A 74 5.79 -5.07 4.95
N ALA A 75 6.47 -4.05 4.43
CA ALA A 75 5.82 -2.95 3.74
C ALA A 75 5.27 -3.30 2.33
N GLY A 76 5.78 -4.36 1.71
CA GLY A 76 5.42 -4.69 0.33
C GLY A 76 5.88 -3.61 -0.65
N ARG A 77 5.29 -3.58 -1.83
CA ARG A 77 5.64 -2.64 -2.91
C ARG A 77 4.98 -1.26 -2.82
N GLY A 78 4.15 -1.03 -1.83
CA GLY A 78 3.44 0.25 -1.64
C GLY A 78 2.10 0.35 -2.35
N GLY A 79 2.02 0.08 -3.65
CA GLY A 79 0.78 0.14 -4.43
C GLY A 79 0.55 -1.11 -5.28
N TYR A 80 -0.70 -1.49 -5.50
CA TYR A 80 -1.10 -2.72 -6.18
C TYR A 80 -2.12 -2.43 -7.28
N LEU A 81 -1.98 -3.09 -8.43
CA LEU A 81 -2.97 -3.07 -9.50
C LEU A 81 -3.96 -4.22 -9.28
N LEU A 82 -5.23 -3.90 -9.05
CA LEU A 82 -6.29 -4.91 -8.87
C LEU A 82 -6.67 -5.62 -10.18
N GLU A 83 -6.29 -5.04 -11.32
CA GLU A 83 -6.44 -5.64 -12.65
C GLU A 83 -5.26 -6.53 -13.06
N SER A 84 -4.23 -6.66 -12.21
CA SER A 84 -3.09 -7.54 -12.50
C SER A 84 -3.53 -9.00 -12.58
N SER A 85 -2.82 -9.81 -13.37
CA SER A 85 -3.10 -11.25 -13.49
C SER A 85 -3.04 -11.98 -12.15
N GLU A 86 -2.19 -11.51 -11.24
CA GLU A 86 -2.04 -12.03 -9.88
C GLU A 86 -3.29 -11.76 -9.04
N ALA A 87 -3.77 -10.53 -8.98
CA ALA A 87 -4.97 -10.14 -8.23
C ALA A 87 -6.24 -10.80 -8.81
N GLN A 88 -6.33 -10.89 -10.14
CA GLN A 88 -7.48 -11.51 -10.82
C GLN A 88 -7.57 -13.03 -10.59
N ARG A 89 -6.44 -13.71 -10.39
CA ARG A 89 -6.44 -15.18 -10.13
C ARG A 89 -7.15 -15.55 -8.85
N THR A 90 -7.09 -14.70 -7.82
CA THR A 90 -7.72 -14.97 -6.51
C THR A 90 -9.05 -14.25 -6.35
N GLY A 91 -9.21 -13.06 -6.97
CA GLY A 91 -10.42 -12.25 -6.87
C GLY A 91 -10.74 -11.78 -5.45
N GLU A 92 -9.77 -11.82 -4.53
CA GLU A 92 -10.01 -11.55 -3.10
C GLU A 92 -10.47 -10.13 -2.81
N CYS A 93 -10.15 -9.17 -3.68
CA CYS A 93 -10.64 -7.80 -3.55
C CYS A 93 -12.17 -7.69 -3.60
N GLU A 94 -12.85 -8.63 -4.27
CA GLU A 94 -14.32 -8.67 -4.33
C GLU A 94 -14.95 -8.87 -2.96
N GLY A 95 -14.32 -9.68 -2.10
CA GLY A 95 -14.71 -9.88 -0.71
C GLY A 95 -14.25 -8.77 0.25
N GLY A 96 -13.39 -7.86 -0.21
CA GLY A 96 -12.75 -6.82 0.57
C GLY A 96 -13.07 -5.41 0.10
N VAL A 97 -12.04 -4.73 -0.46
CA VAL A 97 -12.12 -3.30 -0.84
C VAL A 97 -13.23 -3.00 -1.84
N CYS A 98 -13.50 -3.90 -2.80
CA CYS A 98 -14.55 -3.73 -3.80
C CYS A 98 -15.97 -3.68 -3.19
N ARG A 99 -16.15 -4.24 -1.99
CA ARG A 99 -17.44 -4.16 -1.28
C ARG A 99 -17.65 -2.87 -0.49
N VAL A 100 -16.57 -2.23 -0.09
CA VAL A 100 -16.64 -1.03 0.77
C VAL A 100 -16.36 0.26 0.03
N VAL A 101 -15.59 0.18 -1.08
CA VAL A 101 -15.25 1.35 -1.90
C VAL A 101 -16.07 1.35 -3.17
N ASP A 102 -17.12 2.16 -3.17
CA ASP A 102 -17.94 2.41 -4.37
C ASP A 102 -17.48 3.71 -5.02
N LEU A 103 -16.98 3.63 -6.26
CA LEU A 103 -16.51 4.78 -7.02
C LEU A 103 -17.59 5.40 -7.92
N ARG A 104 -18.79 4.81 -7.98
CA ARG A 104 -19.90 5.38 -8.73
C ARG A 104 -20.28 6.77 -8.18
N PRO A 105 -20.87 7.64 -9.00
CA PRO A 105 -21.43 8.91 -8.52
C PRO A 105 -22.36 8.70 -7.33
N LEU A 106 -22.39 9.65 -6.39
CA LEU A 106 -23.16 9.55 -5.14
C LEU A 106 -24.63 9.20 -5.37
N GLU A 107 -25.21 9.74 -6.45
CA GLU A 107 -26.63 9.52 -6.83
C GLU A 107 -26.91 8.05 -7.22
N GLN A 108 -25.88 7.32 -7.63
CA GLN A 108 -25.98 5.92 -8.07
C GLN A 108 -25.58 4.94 -6.95
N GLN A 109 -25.09 5.44 -5.82
CA GLN A 109 -24.69 4.59 -4.70
C GLN A 109 -25.93 4.20 -3.85
N PRO A 110 -25.98 2.97 -3.33
CA PRO A 110 -27.04 2.57 -2.41
C PRO A 110 -27.07 3.49 -1.20
N LYS A 111 -28.26 3.95 -0.80
CA LYS A 111 -28.45 4.87 0.35
C LYS A 111 -27.78 4.38 1.63
N ARG A 112 -27.71 3.07 1.83
CA ARG A 112 -27.05 2.43 2.99
C ARG A 112 -25.55 2.71 3.03
N GLN A 113 -24.87 2.83 1.89
CA GLN A 113 -23.43 3.15 1.83
C GLN A 113 -23.14 4.63 2.06
N GLN A 114 -24.13 5.50 1.85
CA GLN A 114 -23.99 6.95 2.00
C GLN A 114 -24.07 7.42 3.46
N LEU A 115 -24.79 6.70 4.33
CA LEU A 115 -25.24 7.21 5.62
C LEU A 115 -24.51 6.65 6.84
N ASP A 116 -23.96 5.43 6.81
CA ASP A 116 -23.63 4.71 8.03
C ASP A 116 -22.16 4.28 8.18
N ALA A 117 -21.27 4.69 7.29
CA ALA A 117 -19.86 4.35 7.49
C ALA A 117 -19.29 5.10 8.71
N ALA A 118 -18.74 4.34 9.67
CA ALA A 118 -17.99 4.91 10.79
C ALA A 118 -16.91 5.88 10.27
N PRO A 119 -16.59 6.98 10.99
CA PRO A 119 -15.63 7.99 10.53
C PRO A 119 -14.30 7.41 10.00
N LEU A 120 -13.76 6.40 10.69
CA LEU A 120 -12.53 5.73 10.26
C LEU A 120 -12.69 4.98 8.93
N LEU A 121 -13.82 4.32 8.72
CA LEU A 121 -14.09 3.64 7.46
C LEU A 121 -14.24 4.65 6.32
N ARG A 122 -14.89 5.79 6.54
CA ARG A 122 -14.93 6.88 5.55
C ARG A 122 -13.55 7.40 5.22
N SER A 123 -12.71 7.66 6.23
CA SER A 123 -11.34 8.10 6.06
C SER A 123 -10.51 7.11 5.21
N TYR A 124 -10.71 5.82 5.42
CA TYR A 124 -10.10 4.77 4.60
C TYR A 124 -10.61 4.78 3.15
N ILE A 125 -11.94 4.81 2.96
CA ILE A 125 -12.57 4.85 1.63
C ILE A 125 -12.04 6.06 0.83
N ASP A 126 -11.96 7.23 1.47
CA ASP A 126 -11.47 8.45 0.82
C ASP A 126 -9.99 8.35 0.44
N ALA A 127 -9.17 7.70 1.28
CA ALA A 127 -7.76 7.46 0.95
C ALA A 127 -7.59 6.52 -0.25
N VAL A 128 -8.36 5.43 -0.31
CA VAL A 128 -8.35 4.50 -1.45
C VAL A 128 -8.85 5.18 -2.72
N ARG A 129 -9.93 5.97 -2.63
CA ARG A 129 -10.46 6.76 -3.76
C ARG A 129 -9.44 7.78 -4.27
N ALA A 130 -8.80 8.51 -3.37
CA ALA A 130 -7.77 9.48 -3.72
C ALA A 130 -6.61 8.83 -4.44
N PHE A 131 -6.12 7.71 -3.93
CA PHE A 131 -5.04 6.94 -4.56
C PHE A 131 -5.42 6.46 -5.95
N ASN A 132 -6.62 5.88 -6.10
CA ASN A 132 -7.09 5.37 -7.38
C ASN A 132 -7.22 6.48 -8.44
N ARG A 133 -7.75 7.66 -8.09
CA ARG A 133 -7.85 8.82 -8.98
C ARG A 133 -6.48 9.31 -9.49
N THR A 134 -5.48 9.33 -8.62
CA THR A 134 -4.14 9.81 -8.99
C THR A 134 -3.38 8.80 -9.84
N THR A 135 -3.72 7.52 -9.77
CA THR A 135 -2.97 6.46 -10.43
C THR A 135 -3.49 6.13 -11.83
N HIS A 136 -4.79 6.20 -12.07
CA HIS A 136 -5.39 5.69 -13.32
C HIS A 136 -6.32 6.65 -14.07
N GLY A 137 -6.50 7.85 -13.59
CA GLY A 137 -7.28 8.89 -14.30
C GLY A 137 -8.79 8.60 -14.44
N ASP A 138 -9.27 7.39 -14.19
CA ASP A 138 -10.68 7.04 -14.17
C ASP A 138 -11.21 7.14 -12.73
N PRO A 139 -12.03 8.15 -12.43
CA PRO A 139 -12.55 8.34 -11.08
C PRO A 139 -13.60 7.30 -10.66
N HIS A 140 -14.08 6.47 -11.60
CA HIS A 140 -15.18 5.55 -11.37
C HIS A 140 -14.78 4.07 -11.33
N ALA A 141 -13.54 3.75 -11.71
CA ALA A 141 -13.02 2.38 -11.69
C ALA A 141 -12.02 2.18 -10.55
N LEU A 142 -12.24 1.17 -9.72
CA LEU A 142 -11.31 0.76 -8.67
C LEU A 142 -10.26 -0.19 -9.27
N ARG A 143 -9.16 0.37 -9.76
CA ARG A 143 -8.09 -0.35 -10.48
C ARG A 143 -6.82 -0.49 -9.67
N ALA A 144 -6.60 0.42 -8.71
CA ALA A 144 -5.40 0.46 -7.88
C ALA A 144 -5.74 0.48 -6.39
N TYR A 145 -4.86 -0.09 -5.58
CA TYR A 145 -5.02 -0.22 -4.15
C TYR A 145 -3.75 0.21 -3.41
N PRO A 146 -3.83 1.13 -2.42
CA PRO A 146 -2.69 1.53 -1.63
C PRO A 146 -2.39 0.50 -0.54
N GLY A 147 -1.14 0.08 -0.43
CA GLY A 147 -0.65 -0.65 0.73
C GLY A 147 -0.47 0.25 1.96
N SER A 148 -0.15 -0.39 3.10
CA SER A 148 0.08 0.31 4.37
C SER A 148 1.05 1.50 4.26
N PRO A 149 2.23 1.39 3.60
CA PRO A 149 3.18 2.50 3.59
C PRO A 149 2.64 3.75 2.88
N LEU A 150 1.87 3.59 1.80
CA LEU A 150 1.28 4.74 1.12
C LEU A 150 0.12 5.36 1.91
N LEU A 151 -0.71 4.54 2.56
CA LEU A 151 -1.75 5.03 3.45
C LEU A 151 -1.17 5.83 4.61
N VAL A 152 -0.05 5.35 5.19
CA VAL A 152 0.69 6.05 6.24
C VAL A 152 1.29 7.34 5.70
N ALA A 153 2.07 7.27 4.62
CA ALA A 153 2.82 8.41 4.08
C ALA A 153 1.90 9.61 3.76
N GLN A 154 0.69 9.35 3.25
CA GLN A 154 -0.32 10.37 2.97
C GLN A 154 -0.87 11.07 4.22
N ARG A 155 -0.68 10.50 5.41
CA ARG A 155 -1.21 11.01 6.69
C ARG A 155 -0.16 11.61 7.60
N LEU A 156 1.14 11.45 7.27
CA LEU A 156 2.21 11.98 8.10
C LEU A 156 2.21 13.52 8.13
N ARG A 157 2.32 14.07 9.35
CA ARG A 157 2.62 15.48 9.56
C ARG A 157 4.12 15.72 9.35
N ALA A 158 4.55 16.96 9.26
CA ALA A 158 5.96 17.32 9.03
C ALA A 158 6.94 16.72 10.05
N GLN A 159 6.50 16.55 11.31
CA GLN A 159 7.28 15.96 12.38
C GLN A 159 7.23 14.43 12.47
N ASP A 160 6.27 13.79 11.80
CA ASP A 160 6.13 12.34 11.78
C ASP A 160 7.08 11.71 10.75
N ARG A 161 7.46 10.46 10.95
CA ARG A 161 8.36 9.72 10.05
C ARG A 161 7.83 8.32 9.80
N LEU A 162 8.02 7.83 8.57
CA LEU A 162 7.83 6.43 8.19
C LEU A 162 9.17 5.81 7.80
N HIS A 163 9.46 4.66 8.35
CA HIS A 163 10.51 3.76 7.89
C HIS A 163 9.86 2.44 7.47
N ALA A 164 9.90 2.14 6.18
CA ALA A 164 9.26 0.98 5.58
C ALA A 164 10.32 -0.03 5.14
N CYS A 165 10.30 -1.23 5.72
CA CYS A 165 11.21 -2.31 5.42
C CYS A 165 10.52 -3.35 4.54
N GLU A 166 11.20 -3.77 3.47
CA GLU A 166 10.77 -4.86 2.60
C GLU A 166 11.96 -5.74 2.28
N LEU A 167 11.80 -7.05 2.45
CA LEU A 167 12.91 -7.99 2.28
C LEU A 167 13.19 -8.31 0.81
N GLN A 168 12.14 -8.34 -0.02
CA GLN A 168 12.26 -8.69 -1.43
C GLN A 168 12.79 -7.48 -2.24
N PRO A 169 13.97 -7.60 -2.91
CA PRO A 169 14.61 -6.44 -3.56
C PRO A 169 13.72 -5.76 -4.62
N ALA A 170 12.97 -6.54 -5.41
CA ALA A 170 12.09 -5.99 -6.43
C ALA A 170 10.92 -5.19 -5.82
N GLU A 171 10.32 -5.69 -4.73
CA GLU A 171 9.25 -5.03 -4.01
C GLU A 171 9.77 -3.78 -3.27
N ALA A 172 10.95 -3.89 -2.64
CA ALA A 172 11.61 -2.76 -1.98
C ALA A 172 11.96 -1.63 -2.94
N LYS A 173 12.39 -1.96 -4.17
CA LYS A 173 12.64 -0.97 -5.22
C LYS A 173 11.34 -0.24 -5.60
N ALA A 174 10.28 -1.00 -5.89
CA ALA A 174 8.96 -0.42 -6.21
C ALA A 174 8.42 0.45 -5.07
N LEU A 175 8.60 0.02 -3.83
CA LEU A 175 8.25 0.79 -2.63
C LEU A 175 9.04 2.12 -2.57
N GLY A 176 10.35 2.06 -2.84
CA GLY A 176 11.19 3.26 -2.88
C GLY A 176 10.69 4.27 -3.90
N GLU A 177 10.35 3.82 -5.11
CA GLU A 177 9.78 4.66 -6.17
C GLU A 177 8.42 5.25 -5.75
N ALA A 178 7.55 4.45 -5.14
CA ALA A 178 6.24 4.89 -4.66
C ALA A 178 6.33 5.94 -3.53
N LEU A 179 7.38 5.91 -2.71
CA LEU A 179 7.58 6.83 -1.60
C LEU A 179 8.35 8.11 -1.96
N VAL A 180 8.89 8.24 -3.18
CA VAL A 180 9.62 9.46 -3.63
C VAL A 180 8.89 10.76 -3.33
N PRO A 181 7.55 10.89 -3.48
CA PRO A 181 6.85 12.14 -3.19
C PRO A 181 6.81 12.55 -1.72
N PHE A 182 7.19 11.65 -0.80
CA PHE A 182 7.03 11.84 0.64
C PHE A 182 8.39 11.99 1.33
N SER A 183 8.80 13.23 1.58
CA SER A 183 10.13 13.57 2.16
C SER A 183 10.37 13.01 3.56
N ASN A 184 9.31 12.63 4.29
CA ASN A 184 9.34 12.10 5.64
C ASN A 184 9.06 10.59 5.71
N ALA A 185 9.06 9.91 4.55
CA ALA A 185 8.95 8.46 4.42
C ALA A 185 10.16 7.91 3.67
N ARG A 186 10.67 6.75 4.10
CA ARG A 186 11.76 6.06 3.42
C ARG A 186 11.51 4.57 3.33
N ALA A 187 11.96 3.97 2.23
CA ALA A 187 12.02 2.52 2.05
C ALA A 187 13.44 2.00 2.29
N GLU A 188 13.54 0.80 2.82
CA GLU A 188 14.81 0.09 2.97
C GLU A 188 14.61 -1.39 2.58
N CYS A 189 15.50 -1.91 1.70
CA CYS A 189 15.55 -3.33 1.40
C CYS A 189 16.24 -4.06 2.57
N ARG A 190 15.44 -4.50 3.54
CA ARG A 190 15.92 -5.01 4.81
C ARG A 190 14.92 -5.95 5.48
N ASP A 191 15.44 -6.89 6.25
CA ASP A 191 14.64 -7.67 7.21
C ASP A 191 14.04 -6.73 8.28
N GLY A 192 12.71 -6.66 8.33
CA GLY A 192 11.99 -5.81 9.25
C GLY A 192 12.20 -6.18 10.72
N TYR A 193 12.37 -7.47 11.04
CA TYR A 193 12.68 -7.89 12.43
C TYR A 193 14.07 -7.43 12.86
N ALA A 194 15.05 -7.46 11.94
CA ALA A 194 16.37 -6.91 12.21
C ALA A 194 16.31 -5.37 12.36
N ALA A 195 15.42 -4.69 11.62
CA ALA A 195 15.20 -3.25 11.77
C ALA A 195 14.63 -2.90 13.16
N VAL A 196 13.65 -3.67 13.68
CA VAL A 196 13.10 -3.48 15.04
C VAL A 196 14.22 -3.56 16.07
N LYS A 197 15.08 -4.59 16.00
CA LYS A 197 16.20 -4.76 16.93
C LYS A 197 17.22 -3.64 16.90
N ALA A 198 17.37 -2.97 15.76
CA ALA A 198 18.31 -1.86 15.61
C ALA A 198 17.77 -0.52 16.10
N LEU A 199 16.44 -0.40 16.29
CA LEU A 199 15.77 0.83 16.73
C LEU A 199 15.38 0.82 18.21
N LEU A 200 15.42 -0.33 18.86
CA LEU A 200 15.16 -0.53 20.28
C LEU A 200 16.49 -0.57 21.07
#